data_ad32e305fe34b2f5d11c35a522a01e9b
#
_entry.id   ad32e305fe34b2f5d11c35a522a01e9b
#
_cell.length_a   1.000
_cell.length_b   1.000
_cell.length_c   1.000
_cell.angle_alpha   90.00
_cell.angle_beta   90.00
_cell.angle_gamma   90.00
#
_symmetry.space_group_name_H-M   'P 1'
#
loop_
_entity.id
_entity.type
_entity.pdbx_description
1 polymer ?
#
loop_
_entity_poly.entity_id
_entity_poly.type
_entity_poly.pdbx_seq_one_letter_code
_entity_poly.pdbx_strand_id
1 'polypeptide(L)'
;MYLFDLTKSYDLVYNWFNILKNDKIETIAYVITPNHLHCILYFPEVGFNPDKILSNGKRFIAHKIINRLEFANEIKTLKTLQDVLTEREKKKKQLHKVFKDSFDAKAIFPEKFLVQKLNYIHHDPVSGKWNLAADFVSYEHSSASFYEQEIIKHFKPKDYNSL
;
A
#
# COMPACT_ATOMS: atom_id res chain seq x y z
N MET A 1 -8.72 12.03 0.43
CA MET A 1 -9.36 11.37 1.60
C MET A 1 -8.33 10.45 2.26
N TYR A 2 -8.28 10.41 3.57
CA TYR A 2 -7.29 9.66 4.37
C TYR A 2 -7.89 8.35 4.88
N LEU A 3 -8.20 7.43 3.95
CA LEU A 3 -8.97 6.22 4.26
C LEU A 3 -8.24 5.24 5.18
N PHE A 4 -6.93 5.05 5.01
CA PHE A 4 -6.17 4.16 5.90
C PHE A 4 -6.21 4.64 7.35
N ASP A 5 -6.06 5.94 7.56
CA ASP A 5 -6.12 6.51 8.91
C ASP A 5 -7.55 6.52 9.48
N LEU A 6 -8.53 6.97 8.68
CA LEU A 6 -9.94 7.04 9.08
C LEU A 6 -10.48 5.66 9.52
N THR A 7 -10.14 4.61 8.78
CA THR A 7 -10.63 3.25 9.05
C THR A 7 -9.65 2.38 9.82
N LYS A 8 -8.51 2.94 10.25
CA LYS A 8 -7.40 2.19 10.90
C LYS A 8 -7.01 0.93 10.11
N SER A 9 -6.91 1.07 8.78
CA SER A 9 -6.77 -0.06 7.84
C SER A 9 -5.33 -0.39 7.45
N TYR A 10 -4.34 0.07 8.19
CA TYR A 10 -2.93 -0.28 7.98
C TYR A 10 -2.67 -1.79 8.09
N ASP A 11 -3.37 -2.46 9.01
CA ASP A 11 -3.34 -3.92 9.21
C ASP A 11 -3.74 -4.71 7.96
N LEU A 12 -4.64 -4.18 7.13
CA LEU A 12 -5.06 -4.84 5.90
C LEU A 12 -3.92 -4.94 4.88
N VAL A 13 -3.04 -3.93 4.86
CA VAL A 13 -1.86 -3.95 4.01
C VAL A 13 -0.85 -4.97 4.50
N TYR A 14 -0.60 -5.04 5.81
CA TYR A 14 0.28 -6.06 6.40
C TYR A 14 -0.26 -7.48 6.17
N ASN A 15 -1.56 -7.68 6.28
CA ASN A 15 -2.19 -8.96 5.94
C ASN A 15 -1.99 -9.31 4.46
N TRP A 16 -2.10 -8.34 3.56
CA TRP A 16 -1.83 -8.55 2.15
C TRP A 16 -0.36 -8.92 1.91
N PHE A 17 0.60 -8.27 2.56
CA PHE A 17 2.02 -8.63 2.47
C PHE A 17 2.28 -10.06 2.96
N ASN A 18 1.59 -10.52 4.02
CA ASN A 18 1.68 -11.90 4.47
C ASN A 18 1.12 -12.89 3.44
N ILE A 19 0.04 -12.54 2.75
CA ILE A 19 -0.51 -13.35 1.65
C ILE A 19 0.51 -13.42 0.51
N LEU A 20 1.10 -12.30 0.09
CA LEU A 20 2.14 -12.26 -0.93
C LEU A 20 3.32 -13.18 -0.57
N LYS A 21 3.77 -13.12 0.67
CA LYS A 21 4.87 -13.95 1.17
C LYS A 21 4.55 -15.45 1.10
N ASN A 22 3.31 -15.85 1.40
CA ASN A 22 2.87 -17.24 1.24
C ASN A 22 2.91 -17.69 -0.22
N ASP A 23 2.70 -16.76 -1.15
CA ASP A 23 2.81 -16.98 -2.60
C ASP A 23 4.25 -16.77 -3.10
N LYS A 24 5.25 -16.72 -2.21
CA LYS A 24 6.68 -16.53 -2.50
C LYS A 24 7.01 -15.16 -3.12
N ILE A 25 6.13 -14.18 -3.03
CA ILE A 25 6.38 -12.80 -3.46
C ILE A 25 6.88 -12.02 -2.25
N GLU A 26 8.06 -11.46 -2.35
CA GLU A 26 8.68 -10.76 -1.23
C GLU A 26 8.40 -9.25 -1.28
N THR A 27 8.06 -8.68 -0.14
CA THR A 27 7.99 -7.23 0.03
C THR A 27 9.35 -6.72 0.49
N ILE A 28 10.02 -5.97 -0.37
CA ILE A 28 11.35 -5.41 -0.11
C ILE A 28 11.25 -4.15 0.75
N ALA A 29 10.39 -3.22 0.36
CA ALA A 29 10.20 -1.98 1.10
C ALA A 29 8.75 -1.52 1.01
N TYR A 30 8.31 -0.74 2.00
CA TYR A 30 6.99 -0.15 2.00
C TYR A 30 6.92 1.13 2.81
N VAL A 31 5.94 1.95 2.45
CA VAL A 31 5.39 3.02 3.28
C VAL A 31 3.88 3.11 3.05
N ILE A 32 3.12 3.20 4.12
CA ILE A 32 1.66 3.34 4.07
C ILE A 32 1.31 4.69 4.69
N THR A 33 1.05 5.69 3.86
CA THR A 33 0.56 6.98 4.33
C THR A 33 -0.97 6.94 4.54
N PRO A 34 -1.58 7.96 5.12
CA PRO A 34 -3.03 7.94 5.39
C PRO A 34 -3.93 7.68 4.18
N ASN A 35 -3.46 7.88 2.96
CA ASN A 35 -4.25 7.77 1.73
C ASN A 35 -3.63 6.97 0.59
N HIS A 36 -2.42 6.45 0.73
CA HIS A 36 -1.79 5.64 -0.31
C HIS A 36 -0.71 4.71 0.24
N LEU A 37 -0.37 3.72 -0.57
CA LEU A 37 0.68 2.74 -0.33
C LEU A 37 1.72 2.87 -1.44
N HIS A 38 2.99 2.99 -1.06
CA HIS A 38 4.13 2.68 -1.91
C HIS A 38 4.79 1.40 -1.40
N CYS A 39 5.09 0.46 -2.29
CA CYS A 39 5.84 -0.73 -1.94
C CYS A 39 6.73 -1.18 -3.11
N ILE A 40 7.81 -1.87 -2.77
CA ILE A 40 8.68 -2.56 -3.71
C ILE A 40 8.49 -4.04 -3.49
N LEU A 41 8.08 -4.75 -4.55
CA LEU A 41 7.83 -6.18 -4.52
C LEU A 41 8.87 -6.90 -5.39
N TYR A 42 9.33 -8.05 -4.93
CA TYR A 42 10.20 -8.94 -5.67
C TYR A 42 9.45 -10.22 -6.04
N PHE A 43 9.52 -10.57 -7.32
CA PHE A 43 8.91 -11.76 -7.90
C PHE A 43 10.04 -12.72 -8.28
N PRO A 44 10.27 -13.81 -7.51
CA PRO A 44 11.44 -14.66 -7.69
C PRO A 44 11.36 -15.55 -8.93
N GLU A 45 10.17 -15.79 -9.45
CA GLU A 45 9.93 -16.72 -10.55
C GLU A 45 9.24 -16.02 -11.74
N VAL A 46 9.46 -16.58 -12.96
CA VAL A 46 8.71 -16.16 -14.16
C VAL A 46 7.29 -16.72 -14.10
N GLY A 47 6.32 -15.96 -14.60
CA GLY A 47 4.93 -16.42 -14.67
C GLY A 47 3.97 -15.74 -13.72
N PHE A 48 4.45 -14.94 -12.77
CA PHE A 48 3.60 -14.04 -12.02
C PHE A 48 2.99 -12.97 -12.94
N ASN A 49 1.74 -12.64 -12.67
CA ASN A 49 1.07 -11.50 -13.29
C ASN A 49 0.93 -10.37 -12.25
N PRO A 50 1.85 -9.38 -12.23
CA PRO A 50 1.85 -8.31 -11.25
C PRO A 50 0.53 -7.53 -11.24
N ASP A 51 -0.04 -7.25 -12.41
CA ASP A 51 -1.29 -6.49 -12.54
C ASP A 51 -2.45 -7.20 -11.84
N LYS A 52 -2.55 -8.51 -12.02
CA LYS A 52 -3.58 -9.33 -11.36
C LYS A 52 -3.39 -9.37 -9.85
N ILE A 53 -2.14 -9.51 -9.39
CA ILE A 53 -1.79 -9.55 -7.97
C ILE A 53 -2.13 -8.22 -7.30
N LEU A 54 -1.72 -7.11 -7.88
CA LEU A 54 -2.00 -5.76 -7.37
C LEU A 54 -3.51 -5.44 -7.40
N SER A 55 -4.21 -5.81 -8.48
CA SER A 55 -5.65 -5.62 -8.59
C SER A 55 -6.42 -6.42 -7.54
N ASN A 56 -6.01 -7.65 -7.26
CA ASN A 56 -6.60 -8.47 -6.22
C ASN A 56 -6.35 -7.88 -4.81
N GLY A 57 -5.13 -7.41 -4.54
CA GLY A 57 -4.80 -6.73 -3.29
C GLY A 57 -5.65 -5.48 -3.07
N LYS A 58 -5.75 -4.60 -4.09
CA LYS A 58 -6.60 -3.41 -4.05
C LYS A 58 -8.06 -3.77 -3.77
N ARG A 59 -8.60 -4.79 -4.46
CA ARG A 59 -9.99 -5.24 -4.29
C ARG A 59 -10.23 -5.75 -2.87
N PHE A 60 -9.32 -6.57 -2.33
CA PHE A 60 -9.42 -7.09 -0.97
C PHE A 60 -9.42 -5.96 0.07
N ILE A 61 -8.44 -5.04 -0.01
CA ILE A 61 -8.31 -3.92 0.92
C ILE A 61 -9.53 -2.99 0.80
N ALA A 62 -9.97 -2.67 -0.43
CA ALA A 62 -11.15 -1.82 -0.66
C ALA A 62 -12.40 -2.40 -0.02
N HIS A 63 -12.68 -3.69 -0.22
CA HIS A 63 -13.84 -4.35 0.36
C HIS A 63 -13.83 -4.26 1.90
N LYS A 64 -12.67 -4.51 2.52
CA LYS A 64 -12.53 -4.43 3.98
C LYS A 64 -12.66 -3.00 4.52
N ILE A 65 -12.16 -2.01 3.79
CA ILE A 65 -12.33 -0.59 4.12
C ILE A 65 -13.82 -0.23 4.11
N ILE A 66 -14.57 -0.63 3.07
CA ILE A 66 -16.01 -0.38 2.98
C ILE A 66 -16.75 -1.02 4.15
N ASN A 67 -16.47 -2.27 4.48
CA ASN A 67 -17.08 -2.94 5.64
C ASN A 67 -16.82 -2.18 6.94
N ARG A 68 -15.61 -1.64 7.15
CA ARG A 68 -15.30 -0.81 8.32
C ARG A 68 -16.06 0.49 8.35
N LEU A 69 -16.22 1.17 7.20
CA LEU A 69 -17.00 2.39 7.07
C LEU A 69 -18.49 2.13 7.34
N GLU A 70 -19.06 1.03 6.83
CA GLU A 70 -20.43 0.62 7.09
C GLU A 70 -20.65 0.31 8.58
N PHE A 71 -19.75 -0.48 9.19
CA PHE A 71 -19.81 -0.81 10.61
C PHE A 71 -19.72 0.45 11.50
N ALA A 72 -18.88 1.42 11.12
CA ALA A 72 -18.72 2.70 11.82
C ALA A 72 -19.83 3.72 11.47
N ASN A 73 -20.79 3.37 10.63
CA ASN A 73 -21.86 4.24 10.14
C ASN A 73 -21.34 5.55 9.50
N GLU A 74 -20.23 5.46 8.77
CA GLU A 74 -19.57 6.59 8.08
C GLU A 74 -20.28 6.96 6.75
N ILE A 75 -21.57 7.31 6.83
CA ILE A 75 -22.47 7.54 5.69
C ILE A 75 -21.93 8.61 4.73
N LYS A 76 -21.38 9.70 5.26
CA LYS A 76 -20.83 10.80 4.43
C LYS A 76 -19.65 10.33 3.58
N THR A 77 -18.77 9.53 4.18
CA THR A 77 -17.60 8.94 3.50
C THR A 77 -18.03 7.96 2.42
N LEU A 78 -18.95 7.04 2.74
CA LEU A 78 -19.51 6.08 1.78
C LEU A 78 -20.16 6.79 0.59
N LYS A 79 -20.96 7.83 0.84
CA LYS A 79 -21.57 8.64 -0.22
C LYS A 79 -20.51 9.29 -1.11
N THR A 80 -19.45 9.88 -0.53
CA THR A 80 -18.34 10.46 -1.31
C THR A 80 -17.68 9.42 -2.20
N LEU A 81 -17.45 8.19 -1.70
CA LEU A 81 -16.88 7.09 -2.48
C LEU A 81 -17.82 6.56 -3.58
N GLN A 82 -19.12 6.74 -3.42
CA GLN A 82 -20.13 6.44 -4.43
C GLN A 82 -20.20 7.53 -5.51
N ASP A 83 -20.16 8.80 -5.11
CA ASP A 83 -20.33 9.95 -6.01
C ASP A 83 -19.19 10.09 -7.04
N VAL A 84 -17.99 9.54 -6.75
CA VAL A 84 -16.85 9.55 -7.68
C VAL A 84 -16.86 8.40 -8.70
N LEU A 85 -17.89 7.54 -8.69
CA LEU A 85 -18.01 6.45 -9.65
C LEU A 85 -18.34 6.98 -11.05
N THR A 86 -17.63 6.48 -12.04
CA THR A 86 -17.95 6.71 -13.46
C THR A 86 -19.16 5.89 -13.88
N GLU A 87 -19.82 6.29 -14.96
CA GLU A 87 -20.95 5.54 -15.54
C GLU A 87 -20.57 4.10 -15.92
N ARG A 88 -19.32 3.88 -16.36
CA ARG A 88 -18.79 2.55 -16.66
C ARG A 88 -18.71 1.66 -15.41
N GLU A 89 -18.28 2.23 -14.29
CA GLU A 89 -18.17 1.51 -13.00
C GLU A 89 -19.55 1.19 -12.43
N LYS A 90 -20.49 2.13 -12.52
CA LYS A 90 -21.89 1.91 -12.13
C LYS A 90 -22.56 0.79 -12.96
N LYS A 91 -22.33 0.76 -14.28
CA LYS A 91 -22.79 -0.34 -15.14
C LYS A 91 -22.23 -1.71 -14.74
N LYS A 92 -21.02 -1.75 -14.14
CA LYS A 92 -20.42 -2.95 -13.57
C LYS A 92 -20.92 -3.27 -12.17
N LYS A 93 -21.93 -2.56 -11.67
CA LYS A 93 -22.51 -2.70 -10.32
C LYS A 93 -21.51 -2.41 -9.18
N GLN A 94 -20.50 -1.60 -9.45
CA GLN A 94 -19.60 -1.11 -8.40
C GLN A 94 -20.36 -0.09 -7.55
N LEU A 95 -20.31 -0.22 -6.23
CA LEU A 95 -21.01 0.66 -5.30
C LEU A 95 -20.15 1.78 -4.75
N HIS A 96 -18.84 1.54 -4.58
CA HIS A 96 -17.90 2.51 -4.01
C HIS A 96 -16.54 2.45 -4.71
N LYS A 97 -15.85 3.58 -4.80
CA LYS A 97 -14.50 3.69 -5.36
C LYS A 97 -13.49 4.10 -4.29
N VAL A 98 -12.79 3.12 -3.72
CA VAL A 98 -11.77 3.34 -2.69
C VAL A 98 -10.43 3.74 -3.30
N PHE A 99 -10.01 3.08 -4.38
CA PHE A 99 -8.74 3.31 -5.05
C PHE A 99 -8.93 3.88 -6.45
N LYS A 100 -7.96 4.63 -6.94
CA LYS A 100 -7.85 4.99 -8.36
C LYS A 100 -7.66 3.73 -9.21
N ASP A 101 -8.15 3.75 -10.46
CA ASP A 101 -8.09 2.60 -11.37
C ASP A 101 -6.65 2.22 -11.72
N SER A 102 -5.82 3.23 -11.95
CA SER A 102 -4.41 3.04 -12.27
C SER A 102 -3.56 2.81 -11.00
N PHE A 103 -2.51 2.03 -11.15
CA PHE A 103 -1.37 2.01 -10.26
C PHE A 103 -0.12 2.29 -11.10
N ASP A 104 0.86 2.97 -10.52
CA ASP A 104 2.13 3.27 -11.17
C ASP A 104 3.13 2.16 -10.83
N ALA A 105 2.98 1.00 -11.50
CA ALA A 105 3.92 -0.09 -11.36
C ALA A 105 5.03 0.02 -12.41
N LYS A 106 6.27 0.03 -11.95
CA LYS A 106 7.46 0.11 -12.80
C LYS A 106 8.44 -0.97 -12.39
N ALA A 107 8.98 -1.67 -13.39
CA ALA A 107 10.11 -2.56 -13.16
C ALA A 107 11.34 -1.75 -12.72
N ILE A 108 12.08 -2.29 -11.76
CA ILE A 108 13.27 -1.64 -11.19
C ILE A 108 14.50 -2.43 -11.60
N PHE A 109 15.31 -1.86 -12.47
CA PHE A 109 16.61 -2.36 -12.91
C PHE A 109 17.52 -1.16 -13.18
N PRO A 110 18.81 -1.17 -12.86
CA PRO A 110 19.57 -2.05 -11.98
C PRO A 110 19.41 -1.68 -10.48
N GLU A 111 20.19 -2.33 -9.60
CA GLU A 111 20.21 -2.13 -8.14
C GLU A 111 20.28 -0.66 -7.71
N LYS A 112 21.04 0.17 -8.41
CA LYS A 112 21.13 1.61 -8.14
C LYS A 112 19.76 2.29 -8.10
N PHE A 113 18.84 1.89 -9.00
CA PHE A 113 17.48 2.41 -9.01
C PHE A 113 16.64 1.85 -7.86
N LEU A 114 16.92 0.64 -7.41
CA LEU A 114 16.27 0.06 -6.25
C LEU A 114 16.56 0.91 -5.00
N VAL A 115 17.83 1.20 -4.72
CA VAL A 115 18.25 2.04 -3.59
C VAL A 115 17.64 3.44 -3.69
N GLN A 116 17.63 4.04 -4.89
CA GLN A 116 17.00 5.34 -5.10
C GLN A 116 15.50 5.31 -4.81
N LYS A 117 14.79 4.27 -5.24
CA LYS A 117 13.34 4.12 -4.99
C LYS A 117 13.04 3.81 -3.54
N LEU A 118 13.87 3.02 -2.88
CA LEU A 118 13.78 2.73 -1.45
C LEU A 118 13.88 4.03 -0.65
N ASN A 119 14.90 4.85 -0.91
CA ASN A 119 15.06 6.15 -0.28
C ASN A 119 13.87 7.08 -0.55
N TYR A 120 13.39 7.12 -1.79
CA TYR A 120 12.22 7.92 -2.17
C TYR A 120 10.98 7.55 -1.34
N ILE A 121 10.61 6.27 -1.27
CA ILE A 121 9.42 5.85 -0.54
C ILE A 121 9.56 6.02 0.97
N HIS A 122 10.77 5.83 1.53
CA HIS A 122 11.00 6.01 2.97
C HIS A 122 10.86 7.48 3.40
N HIS A 123 11.24 8.44 2.55
CA HIS A 123 11.13 9.87 2.85
C HIS A 123 9.72 10.44 2.60
N ASP A 124 8.83 9.73 1.92
CA ASP A 124 7.49 10.22 1.60
C ASP A 124 6.71 10.76 2.82
N PRO A 125 6.72 10.12 4.01
CA PRO A 125 5.97 10.60 5.19
C PRO A 125 6.39 11.97 5.73
N VAL A 126 7.59 12.40 5.41
CA VAL A 126 8.18 13.68 5.88
C VAL A 126 8.47 14.64 4.72
N SER A 127 7.95 14.34 3.53
CA SER A 127 8.19 15.11 2.30
C SER A 127 6.92 15.79 1.78
N GLY A 128 7.11 16.88 1.05
CA GLY A 128 6.03 17.62 0.40
C GLY A 128 5.01 18.15 1.40
N LYS A 129 3.76 17.71 1.28
CA LYS A 129 2.66 18.11 2.18
C LYS A 129 2.61 17.29 3.47
N TRP A 130 3.37 16.20 3.57
CA TRP A 130 3.36 15.33 4.72
C TRP A 130 4.33 15.81 5.81
N ASN A 131 3.87 15.71 7.03
CA ASN A 131 4.66 15.90 8.25
C ASN A 131 4.13 14.92 9.28
N LEU A 132 4.23 13.61 8.93
CA LEU A 132 3.59 12.53 9.68
C LEU A 132 4.46 12.01 10.83
N ALA A 133 5.75 12.37 10.86
CA ALA A 133 6.70 12.01 11.91
C ALA A 133 7.84 13.03 11.99
N ALA A 134 8.63 13.00 13.05
CA ALA A 134 9.78 13.89 13.24
C ALA A 134 10.87 13.65 12.19
N ASP A 135 11.04 12.40 11.77
CA ASP A 135 11.93 11.96 10.70
C ASP A 135 11.34 10.70 10.02
N PHE A 136 11.94 10.32 8.88
CA PHE A 136 11.43 9.20 8.08
C PHE A 136 11.61 7.82 8.75
N VAL A 137 12.59 7.67 9.64
CA VAL A 137 12.87 6.42 10.35
C VAL A 137 11.84 6.18 11.46
N SER A 138 11.42 7.25 12.13
CA SER A 138 10.45 7.20 13.21
C SER A 138 9.02 6.94 12.74
N TYR A 139 8.72 7.15 11.45
CA TYR A 139 7.37 6.92 10.93
C TYR A 139 6.92 5.46 11.13
N GLU A 140 5.74 5.29 11.74
CA GLU A 140 5.24 4.01 12.24
C GLU A 140 4.98 2.99 11.11
N HIS A 141 4.39 3.44 10.01
CA HIS A 141 3.92 2.57 8.92
C HIS A 141 4.90 2.53 7.73
N SER A 142 6.19 2.38 8.03
CA SER A 142 7.28 2.32 7.06
C SER A 142 8.27 1.21 7.38
N SER A 143 8.93 0.69 6.35
CA SER A 143 10.07 -0.22 6.50
C SER A 143 11.41 0.48 6.76
N ALA A 144 11.42 1.82 6.88
CA ALA A 144 12.66 2.59 7.06
C ALA A 144 13.45 2.17 8.30
N SER A 145 12.77 1.97 9.44
CA SER A 145 13.41 1.53 10.69
C SER A 145 14.13 0.17 10.58
N PHE A 146 13.66 -0.72 9.70
CA PHE A 146 14.33 -1.99 9.43
C PHE A 146 15.69 -1.76 8.74
N TYR A 147 15.72 -0.88 7.72
CA TYR A 147 16.95 -0.62 6.96
C TYR A 147 17.97 0.24 7.71
N GLU A 148 17.50 1.18 8.53
CA GLU A 148 18.38 2.14 9.23
C GLU A 148 18.81 1.67 10.63
N GLN A 149 18.00 0.85 11.30
CA GLN A 149 18.19 0.49 12.71
C GLN A 149 17.95 -1.00 13.01
N GLU A 150 17.65 -1.83 12.01
CA GLU A 150 17.29 -3.25 12.17
C GLU A 150 16.02 -3.46 13.05
N ILE A 151 15.16 -2.43 13.17
CA ILE A 151 13.94 -2.47 13.96
C ILE A 151 12.75 -2.84 13.09
N ILE A 152 12.05 -3.92 13.46
CA ILE A 152 10.81 -4.35 12.82
C ILE A 152 9.64 -3.82 13.63
N LYS A 153 8.79 -2.96 13.03
CA LYS A 153 7.58 -2.44 13.68
C LYS A 153 6.38 -3.38 13.48
N HIS A 154 5.85 -3.50 12.27
CA HIS A 154 4.63 -4.26 11.98
C HIS A 154 4.84 -5.45 11.04
N PHE A 155 5.69 -5.27 10.02
CA PHE A 155 5.97 -6.29 9.03
C PHE A 155 7.47 -6.29 8.70
N LYS A 156 8.08 -7.49 8.70
CA LYS A 156 9.50 -7.65 8.34
C LYS A 156 9.64 -7.73 6.83
N PRO A 157 10.23 -6.72 6.19
CA PRO A 157 10.55 -6.79 4.77
C PRO A 157 11.67 -7.80 4.51
N LYS A 158 11.79 -8.25 3.27
CA LYS A 158 12.95 -9.00 2.79
C LYS A 158 14.07 -8.01 2.48
N ASP A 159 15.23 -8.22 3.06
CA ASP A 159 16.41 -7.40 2.74
C ASP A 159 16.81 -7.63 1.29
N TYR A 160 16.94 -6.55 0.51
CA TYR A 160 17.33 -6.63 -0.89
C TYR A 160 18.77 -7.17 -1.08
N ASN A 161 19.66 -7.00 -0.09
CA ASN A 161 21.00 -7.59 -0.14
C ASN A 161 21.01 -9.12 -0.03
N SER A 162 19.85 -9.71 0.29
CA SER A 162 19.69 -11.17 0.44
C SER A 162 18.84 -11.82 -0.65
N LEU A 163 18.64 -11.11 -1.79
CA LEU A 163 17.90 -11.61 -2.96
C LEU A 163 18.77 -12.53 -3.84
#